data_fb28099651db336b66683150ebcc9262
#
_entry.id   fb28099651db336b66683150ebcc9262
#
_cell.length_a   1.000
_cell.length_b   1.000
_cell.length_c   1.000
_cell.angle_alpha   90.00
_cell.angle_beta   90.00
_cell.angle_gamma   90.00
#
_symmetry.space_group_name_H-M   'P 1'
#
loop_
_entity.id
_entity.type
_entity.pdbx_description
1 polymer ?
#
loop_
_entity_poly.entity_id
_entity_poly.type
_entity_poly.pdbx_seq_one_letter_code
_entity_poly.pdbx_strand_id
1 'polypeptide(L)'
;MMHPIRTKERMAYKEKEIEKLYYSIGEVAEQFNVAPSLIRFWETEFDILQPKKNRKGNRQFTKEDIDQIRLIYHLVKEKGFTLSGAKEMLKQDAMAIKDKMEMIDSLRNIRNFLTEVKDKLR
;
A
#
# COMPACT_ATOMS: atom_id res chain seq x y z
N MET A 1 -34.01 22.29 -1.82
CA MET A 1 -34.77 21.12 -1.36
C MET A 1 -34.11 19.78 -1.62
N MET A 2 -33.11 19.74 -2.46
CA MET A 2 -32.38 18.48 -2.75
C MET A 2 -31.23 18.24 -1.78
N HIS A 3 -30.93 19.22 -0.98
CA HIS A 3 -29.64 19.30 -0.28
C HIS A 3 -29.46 18.41 0.95
N PRO A 4 -30.49 18.09 1.76
CA PRO A 4 -30.27 17.25 2.93
C PRO A 4 -29.82 15.84 2.59
N ILE A 5 -30.36 15.27 1.52
CA ILE A 5 -30.03 13.90 1.10
C ILE A 5 -28.60 13.84 0.56
N ARG A 6 -28.21 14.80 -0.29
CA ARG A 6 -26.86 14.87 -0.84
C ARG A 6 -25.80 15.12 0.22
N THR A 7 -26.11 15.95 1.19
CA THR A 7 -25.20 16.25 2.29
C THR A 7 -24.97 15.02 3.17
N LYS A 8 -26.02 14.27 3.46
CA LYS A 8 -25.93 13.02 4.22
C LYS A 8 -25.11 11.96 3.50
N GLU A 9 -25.32 11.85 2.19
CA GLU A 9 -24.54 10.92 1.37
C GLU A 9 -23.05 11.27 1.36
N ARG A 10 -22.72 12.56 1.23
CA ARG A 10 -21.35 13.03 1.27
C ARG A 10 -20.69 12.80 2.62
N MET A 11 -21.41 13.05 3.70
CA MET A 11 -20.90 12.82 5.05
C MET A 11 -20.68 11.33 5.31
N ALA A 12 -21.64 10.49 4.94
CA ALA A 12 -21.50 9.05 5.07
C ALA A 12 -20.32 8.51 4.28
N TYR A 13 -20.08 9.05 3.10
CA TYR A 13 -18.95 8.66 2.26
C TYR A 13 -17.61 9.06 2.88
N LYS A 14 -17.50 10.28 3.40
CA LYS A 14 -16.31 10.76 4.10
C LYS A 14 -16.06 9.99 5.38
N GLU A 15 -17.09 9.70 6.15
CA GLU A 15 -16.98 8.92 7.36
C GLU A 15 -16.45 7.52 7.08
N LYS A 16 -16.88 6.87 6.00
CA LYS A 16 -16.38 5.57 5.58
C LYS A 16 -14.90 5.62 5.22
N GLU A 17 -14.44 6.67 4.56
CA GLU A 17 -13.03 6.85 4.24
C GLU A 17 -12.18 7.04 5.49
N ILE A 18 -12.67 7.81 6.46
CA ILE A 18 -11.97 8.08 7.73
C ILE A 18 -11.96 6.85 8.62
N GLU A 19 -13.10 6.14 8.73
CA GLU A 19 -13.24 4.96 9.58
C GLU A 19 -12.36 3.80 9.16
N LYS A 20 -12.03 3.70 7.86
CA LYS A 20 -11.25 2.59 7.30
C LYS A 20 -9.80 2.96 7.04
N LEU A 21 -9.23 3.85 7.86
CA LEU A 21 -7.82 4.19 7.81
C LEU A 21 -6.93 3.04 8.29
N TYR A 22 -7.40 2.32 9.30
CA TYR A 22 -6.68 1.18 9.88
C TYR A 22 -7.59 -0.04 9.95
N TYR A 23 -6.98 -1.21 9.74
CA TYR A 23 -7.66 -2.49 9.81
C TYR A 23 -6.99 -3.37 10.85
N SER A 24 -7.78 -4.16 11.57
CA SER A 24 -7.25 -5.16 12.50
C SER A 24 -6.74 -6.39 11.72
N ILE A 25 -5.93 -7.22 12.39
CA ILE A 25 -5.45 -8.45 11.77
C ILE A 25 -6.62 -9.40 11.43
N GLY A 26 -7.66 -9.40 12.26
CA GLY A 26 -8.86 -10.20 11.99
C GLY A 26 -9.59 -9.76 10.74
N GLU A 27 -9.74 -8.45 10.56
CA GLU A 27 -10.38 -7.89 9.37
C GLU A 27 -9.59 -8.22 8.09
N VAL A 28 -8.26 -8.09 8.16
CA VAL A 28 -7.39 -8.40 7.03
C VAL A 28 -7.44 -9.90 6.70
N ALA A 29 -7.37 -10.75 7.71
CA ALA A 29 -7.44 -12.20 7.54
C ALA A 29 -8.75 -12.62 6.89
N GLU A 30 -9.85 -12.02 7.33
CA GLU A 30 -11.18 -12.27 6.76
C GLU A 30 -11.24 -11.85 5.29
N GLN A 31 -10.64 -10.72 4.96
CA GLN A 31 -10.62 -10.20 3.58
C GLN A 31 -9.95 -11.19 2.62
N PHE A 32 -8.90 -11.88 3.07
CA PHE A 32 -8.18 -12.85 2.26
C PHE A 32 -8.61 -14.29 2.51
N ASN A 33 -9.58 -14.50 3.40
CA ASN A 33 -10.09 -15.81 3.77
C ASN A 33 -8.96 -16.74 4.26
N VAL A 34 -8.11 -16.21 5.14
CA VAL A 34 -7.00 -16.96 5.75
C VAL A 34 -7.05 -16.77 7.26
N ALA A 35 -6.31 -17.64 7.98
CA ALA A 35 -6.19 -17.52 9.43
C ALA A 35 -5.31 -16.31 9.80
N PRO A 36 -5.62 -15.59 10.88
CA PRO A 36 -4.75 -14.50 11.35
C PRO A 36 -3.31 -14.93 11.63
N SER A 37 -3.12 -16.19 12.03
CA SER A 37 -1.77 -16.75 12.27
C SER A 37 -0.92 -16.75 11.00
N LEU A 38 -1.52 -16.95 9.84
CA LEU A 38 -0.80 -16.91 8.57
C LEU A 38 -0.26 -15.52 8.28
N ILE A 39 -1.04 -14.48 8.57
CA ILE A 39 -0.62 -13.09 8.39
C ILE A 39 0.52 -12.76 9.34
N ARG A 40 0.44 -13.19 10.60
CA ARG A 40 1.53 -13.03 11.57
C ARG A 40 2.80 -13.74 11.11
N PHE A 41 2.65 -14.92 10.53
CA PHE A 41 3.78 -15.67 9.97
C PHE A 41 4.42 -14.91 8.82
N TRP A 42 3.62 -14.38 7.90
CA TRP A 42 4.14 -13.57 6.78
C TRP A 42 4.84 -12.29 7.26
N GLU A 43 4.31 -11.67 8.31
CA GLU A 43 4.95 -10.50 8.92
C GLU A 43 6.36 -10.83 9.41
N THR A 44 6.54 -12.03 9.96
CA THR A 44 7.85 -12.51 10.40
C THR A 44 8.78 -12.81 9.22
N GLU A 45 8.24 -13.38 8.16
CA GLU A 45 9.03 -13.83 7.01
C GLU A 45 9.33 -12.71 6.00
N PHE A 46 8.45 -11.73 5.85
CA PHE A 46 8.59 -10.66 4.87
C PHE A 46 8.88 -9.33 5.56
N ASP A 47 10.07 -8.80 5.32
CA ASP A 47 10.54 -7.54 5.94
C ASP A 47 9.72 -6.33 5.49
N ILE A 48 9.13 -6.38 4.31
CA ILE A 48 8.31 -5.28 3.79
C ILE A 48 7.02 -5.10 4.57
N LEU A 49 6.56 -6.13 5.25
CA LEU A 49 5.29 -6.11 5.98
C LEU A 49 5.55 -5.75 7.45
N GLN A 50 5.41 -4.46 7.77
CA GLN A 50 5.65 -3.94 9.11
C GLN A 50 4.47 -3.08 9.56
N PRO A 51 3.34 -3.69 9.96
CA PRO A 51 2.21 -2.93 10.44
C PRO A 51 2.53 -2.26 11.77
N LYS A 52 1.96 -1.09 11.98
CA LYS A 52 2.11 -0.37 13.25
C LYS A 52 1.27 -1.04 14.33
N LYS A 53 1.68 -0.89 15.57
CA LYS A 53 0.91 -1.35 16.74
C LYS A 53 0.34 -0.13 17.45
N ASN A 54 -0.90 -0.28 17.96
CA ASN A 54 -1.50 0.74 18.80
C ASN A 54 -0.98 0.63 20.24
N ARG A 55 -1.48 1.50 21.14
CA ARG A 55 -1.06 1.50 22.55
C ARG A 55 -1.36 0.18 23.27
N LYS A 56 -2.36 -0.55 22.82
CA LYS A 56 -2.74 -1.84 23.41
C LYS A 56 -1.91 -2.99 22.86
N GLY A 57 -1.02 -2.74 21.89
CA GLY A 57 -0.20 -3.75 21.27
C GLY A 57 -0.89 -4.47 20.10
N ASN A 58 -2.05 -4.01 19.69
CA ASN A 58 -2.77 -4.58 18.54
C ASN A 58 -2.23 -4.01 17.23
N ARG A 59 -2.13 -4.88 16.22
CA ARG A 59 -1.66 -4.48 14.90
C ARG A 59 -2.69 -3.61 14.19
N GLN A 60 -2.19 -2.56 13.54
CA GLN A 60 -3.00 -1.67 12.71
C GLN A 60 -2.47 -1.71 11.29
N PHE A 61 -3.23 -2.31 10.40
CA PHE A 61 -2.86 -2.44 8.99
C PHE A 61 -3.41 -1.27 8.20
N THR A 62 -2.54 -0.60 7.44
CA THR A 62 -2.96 0.45 6.51
C THR A 62 -3.35 -0.20 5.18
N LYS A 63 -3.90 0.61 4.28
CA LYS A 63 -4.21 0.16 2.93
C LYS A 63 -2.95 -0.33 2.19
N GLU A 64 -1.82 0.33 2.42
CA GLU A 64 -0.54 -0.06 1.83
C GLU A 64 -0.09 -1.43 2.34
N ASP A 65 -0.25 -1.69 3.64
CA ASP A 65 0.05 -2.99 4.22
C ASP A 65 -0.82 -4.08 3.60
N ILE A 66 -2.09 -3.78 3.38
CA ILE A 66 -3.03 -4.72 2.76
C ILE A 66 -2.63 -5.01 1.32
N ASP A 67 -2.18 -4.01 0.58
CA ASP A 67 -1.69 -4.20 -0.79
C ASP A 67 -0.45 -5.09 -0.82
N GLN A 68 0.45 -4.95 0.15
CA GLN A 68 1.61 -5.83 0.31
C GLN A 68 1.19 -7.26 0.62
N ILE A 69 0.22 -7.45 1.50
CA ILE A 69 -0.33 -8.77 1.82
C ILE A 69 -0.96 -9.40 0.57
N ARG A 70 -1.66 -8.59 -0.23
CA ARG A 70 -2.25 -9.06 -1.49
C ARG A 70 -1.20 -9.58 -2.46
N LEU A 71 -0.06 -8.88 -2.57
CA LEU A 71 1.06 -9.34 -3.39
C LEU A 71 1.63 -10.65 -2.87
N ILE A 72 1.84 -10.77 -1.58
CA ILE A 72 2.34 -12.00 -0.95
C ILE A 72 1.36 -13.15 -1.20
N TYR A 73 0.07 -12.91 -0.98
CA TYR A 73 -0.98 -13.89 -1.21
C TYR A 73 -0.97 -14.38 -2.66
N HIS A 74 -0.89 -13.44 -3.59
CA HIS A 74 -0.85 -13.75 -5.02
C HIS A 74 0.35 -14.65 -5.37
N LEU A 75 1.52 -14.33 -4.87
CA LEU A 75 2.74 -15.10 -5.16
C LEU A 75 2.72 -16.48 -4.49
N VAL A 76 2.36 -16.55 -3.22
CA VAL A 76 2.45 -17.77 -2.44
C VAL A 76 1.25 -18.68 -2.67
N LYS A 77 0.03 -18.15 -2.61
CA LYS A 77 -1.19 -18.96 -2.67
C LYS A 77 -1.72 -19.16 -4.09
N GLU A 78 -1.67 -18.14 -4.94
CA GLU A 78 -2.21 -18.26 -6.29
C GLU A 78 -1.19 -18.78 -7.28
N LYS A 79 0.06 -18.30 -7.23
CA LYS A 79 1.12 -18.76 -8.13
C LYS A 79 1.94 -19.92 -7.57
N GLY A 80 1.82 -20.20 -6.28
CA GLY A 80 2.51 -21.33 -5.67
C GLY A 80 4.01 -21.17 -5.49
N PHE A 81 4.51 -19.93 -5.43
CA PHE A 81 5.92 -19.69 -5.14
C PHE A 81 6.28 -20.13 -3.73
N THR A 82 7.52 -20.59 -3.54
CA THR A 82 8.07 -20.78 -2.19
C THR A 82 8.25 -19.44 -1.50
N LEU A 83 8.40 -19.48 -0.17
CA LEU A 83 8.66 -18.25 0.58
C LEU A 83 9.93 -17.55 0.09
N SER A 84 11.00 -18.32 -0.16
CA SER A 84 12.25 -17.76 -0.72
C SER A 84 12.03 -17.12 -2.07
N GLY A 85 11.30 -17.78 -2.96
CA GLY A 85 10.99 -17.27 -4.29
C GLY A 85 10.16 -16.00 -4.23
N ALA A 86 9.17 -15.96 -3.36
CA ALA A 86 8.33 -14.80 -3.17
C ALA A 86 9.13 -13.60 -2.62
N LYS A 87 10.01 -13.84 -1.65
CA LYS A 87 10.91 -12.81 -1.11
C LYS A 87 11.80 -12.22 -2.20
N GLU A 88 12.36 -13.06 -3.04
CA GLU A 88 13.23 -12.62 -4.14
C GLU A 88 12.45 -11.78 -5.15
N MET A 89 11.26 -12.22 -5.54
CA MET A 89 10.41 -11.48 -6.47
C MET A 89 10.04 -10.11 -5.93
N LEU A 90 9.71 -10.03 -4.65
CA LEU A 90 9.34 -8.74 -4.03
C LEU A 90 10.53 -7.79 -3.95
N LYS A 91 11.74 -8.31 -3.72
CA LYS A 91 12.96 -7.47 -3.76
C LYS A 91 13.21 -6.91 -5.15
N GLN A 92 13.09 -7.73 -6.16
CA GLN A 92 13.28 -7.31 -7.56
C GLN A 92 12.25 -6.24 -7.96
N ASP A 93 11.00 -6.44 -7.61
CA ASP A 93 9.93 -5.49 -7.90
C ASP A 93 10.15 -4.15 -7.16
N ALA A 94 10.56 -4.20 -5.90
CA ALA A 94 10.86 -2.99 -5.14
C ALA A 94 12.01 -2.20 -5.75
N MET A 95 13.06 -2.88 -6.19
CA MET A 95 14.20 -2.24 -6.86
C MET A 95 13.79 -1.64 -8.20
N ALA A 96 12.99 -2.34 -8.99
CA ALA A 96 12.49 -1.86 -10.26
C ALA A 96 11.62 -0.61 -10.10
N ILE A 97 10.76 -0.59 -9.09
CA ILE A 97 9.92 0.58 -8.79
C ILE A 97 10.79 1.76 -8.36
N LYS A 98 11.78 1.52 -7.50
CA LYS A 98 12.71 2.55 -7.05
C LYS A 98 13.46 3.16 -8.23
N ASP A 99 13.98 2.33 -9.12
CA ASP A 99 14.70 2.79 -10.32
C ASP A 99 13.79 3.64 -11.21
N LYS A 100 12.54 3.22 -11.40
CA LYS A 100 11.56 4.00 -12.15
C LYS A 100 11.29 5.35 -11.51
N MET A 101 11.15 5.41 -10.20
CA MET A 101 10.92 6.66 -9.47
C MET A 101 12.10 7.62 -9.61
N GLU A 102 13.32 7.12 -9.48
CA GLU A 102 14.52 7.91 -9.67
C GLU A 102 14.61 8.46 -11.09
N MET A 103 14.26 7.66 -12.08
CA MET A 103 14.23 8.10 -13.48
C MET A 103 13.20 9.21 -13.69
N ILE A 104 12.00 9.07 -13.14
CA ILE A 104 10.95 10.09 -13.25
C ILE A 104 11.40 11.40 -12.61
N ASP A 105 12.04 11.34 -11.43
CA ASP A 105 12.54 12.53 -10.74
C ASP A 105 13.60 13.23 -11.57
N SER A 106 14.52 12.47 -12.18
CA SER A 106 15.54 13.00 -13.07
C SER A 106 14.94 13.70 -14.29
N LEU A 107 13.91 13.11 -14.88
CA LEU A 107 13.20 13.70 -16.01
C LEU A 107 12.49 14.99 -15.63
N ARG A 108 11.88 15.04 -14.46
CA ARG A 108 11.24 16.25 -13.93
C ARG A 108 12.25 17.37 -13.73
N ASN A 109 13.42 17.05 -13.18
CA ASN A 109 14.48 18.03 -12.95
C ASN A 109 14.99 18.60 -14.27
N ILE A 110 15.17 17.77 -15.27
CA ILE A 110 15.57 18.21 -16.63
C ILE A 110 14.49 19.12 -17.22
N ARG A 111 13.22 18.75 -17.11
CA ARG A 111 12.10 19.55 -17.60
C ARG A 111 12.08 20.93 -16.94
N ASN A 112 12.23 20.96 -15.63
CA ASN A 112 12.24 22.21 -14.88
C ASN A 112 13.39 23.12 -15.28
N PHE A 113 14.58 22.55 -15.46
CA PHE A 113 15.75 23.27 -15.93
C PHE A 113 15.50 23.88 -17.31
N LEU A 114 14.96 23.12 -18.26
CA LEU A 114 14.66 23.62 -19.60
C LEU A 114 13.61 24.71 -19.58
N THR A 115 12.62 24.64 -18.71
CA THR A 115 11.60 25.65 -18.54
C THR A 115 12.21 26.95 -18.04
N GLU A 116 13.10 26.88 -17.05
CA GLU A 116 13.81 28.04 -16.55
C GLU A 116 14.65 28.72 -17.63
N VAL A 117 15.37 27.93 -18.39
CA VAL A 117 16.19 28.47 -19.52
C VAL A 117 15.30 29.13 -20.55
N LYS A 118 14.17 28.53 -20.89
CA LYS A 118 13.21 29.11 -21.83
C LYS A 118 12.70 30.48 -21.33
N ASP A 119 12.35 30.56 -20.06
CA ASP A 119 11.84 31.81 -19.47
C ASP A 119 12.91 32.91 -19.46
N LYS A 120 14.17 32.56 -19.23
CA LYS A 120 15.28 33.52 -19.23
C LYS A 120 15.64 34.02 -20.60
N LEU A 121 15.30 33.27 -21.64
CA LEU A 121 15.60 33.69 -23.03
C LEU A 121 14.59 34.69 -23.61
N ARG A 122 13.57 35.01 -22.88
CA ARG A 122 12.63 36.08 -23.29
C ARG A 122 13.16 37.46 -22.88
#